data_8558ffc827cb14ed26b650b807a0e7c2
#
_entry.id   8558ffc827cb14ed26b650b807a0e7c2
#
_cell.length_a   1.000
_cell.length_b   1.000
_cell.length_c   1.000
_cell.angle_alpha   90.00
_cell.angle_beta   90.00
_cell.angle_gamma   90.00
#
_symmetry.space_group_name_H-M   'P 1'
#
loop_
_entity.id
_entity.type
_entity.pdbx_description
1 polymer ?
#
loop_
_entity_poly.entity_id
_entity_poly.type
_entity_poly.pdbx_seq_one_letter_code
_entity_poly.pdbx_strand_id
1 'polypeptide(L)'
;MSYPDDRQYSKDHEWIAIESPIRVGITEFAARALDEAVYVDLPEVGSEVSAGQACGEIESVKSVSDLVAPASGKVLAVNQDVIDDPKLATDDPHEAWLYEIEVTELPELMDSAAYEAFAQEA
;
A
#
# COMPACT_ATOMS: atom_id res chain seq x y z
N MET A 1 9.75 10.61 11.34
CA MET A 1 9.05 9.42 10.85
C MET A 1 10.05 8.55 10.12
N SER A 2 10.06 7.26 10.42
CA SER A 2 11.05 6.32 9.88
C SER A 2 10.37 5.32 8.94
N TYR A 3 10.99 5.06 7.79
CA TYR A 3 10.44 4.14 6.79
C TYR A 3 11.39 2.95 6.62
N PRO A 4 10.86 1.69 6.59
CA PRO A 4 11.71 0.51 6.43
C PRO A 4 12.59 0.55 5.18
N ASP A 5 13.82 0.04 5.30
CA ASP A 5 14.81 0.02 4.21
C ASP A 5 14.61 -1.15 3.27
N ASP A 6 13.83 -2.15 3.66
CA ASP A 6 13.61 -3.39 2.90
C ASP A 6 12.44 -3.26 1.90
N ARG A 7 12.05 -2.02 1.59
CA ARG A 7 10.89 -1.73 0.74
C ARG A 7 11.19 -0.60 -0.21
N GLN A 8 10.35 -0.49 -1.24
CA GLN A 8 10.32 0.66 -2.12
C GLN A 8 8.98 1.37 -1.96
N TYR A 9 8.91 2.61 -2.42
CA TYR A 9 7.78 3.48 -2.12
C TYR A 9 7.33 4.23 -3.36
N SER A 10 6.01 4.38 -3.51
CA SER A 10 5.41 5.14 -4.60
C SER A 10 5.06 6.56 -4.16
N LYS A 11 4.81 7.42 -5.14
CA LYS A 11 4.34 8.80 -4.90
C LYS A 11 2.93 8.83 -4.32
N ASP A 12 2.21 7.72 -4.40
CA ASP A 12 0.86 7.58 -3.84
C ASP A 12 0.88 7.09 -2.41
N HIS A 13 2.06 7.07 -1.78
CA HIS A 13 2.26 6.70 -0.38
C HIS A 13 1.91 5.24 -0.09
N GLU A 14 2.37 4.38 -0.98
CA GLU A 14 2.28 2.94 -0.80
C GLU A 14 3.66 2.32 -0.80
N TRP A 15 3.84 1.26 -0.03
CA TRP A 15 5.08 0.52 -0.01
C TRP A 15 4.92 -0.81 -0.74
N ILE A 16 6.01 -1.30 -1.30
CA ILE A 16 6.08 -2.63 -1.90
C ILE A 16 7.33 -3.33 -1.39
N ALA A 17 7.18 -4.55 -0.88
CA ALA A 17 8.30 -5.35 -0.42
C ALA A 17 9.18 -5.74 -1.60
N ILE A 18 10.50 -5.74 -1.41
CA ILE A 18 11.44 -6.07 -2.47
C ILE A 18 11.85 -7.53 -2.48
N GLU A 19 11.46 -8.30 -1.46
CA GLU A 19 11.71 -9.73 -1.38
C GLU A 19 10.40 -10.50 -1.28
N SER A 20 10.40 -11.71 -1.83
CA SER A 20 9.23 -12.58 -1.82
C SER A 20 8.87 -13.02 -0.40
N PRO A 21 7.58 -13.07 -0.04
CA PRO A 21 6.42 -12.71 -0.87
C PRO A 21 6.34 -11.19 -1.11
N ILE A 22 6.05 -10.82 -2.33
CA ILE A 22 5.96 -9.40 -2.70
C ILE A 22 4.60 -8.87 -2.24
N ARG A 23 4.61 -8.07 -1.21
CA ARG A 23 3.41 -7.51 -0.58
C ARG A 23 3.37 -6.01 -0.73
N VAL A 24 2.16 -5.47 -0.74
CA VAL A 24 1.89 -4.03 -0.88
C VAL A 24 1.08 -3.55 0.32
N GLY A 25 1.38 -2.37 0.80
CA GLY A 25 0.62 -1.73 1.86
C GLY A 25 0.72 -0.22 1.75
N ILE A 26 0.17 0.49 2.74
CA ILE A 26 0.25 1.94 2.78
C ILE A 26 1.34 2.37 3.77
N THR A 27 1.88 3.56 3.56
CA THR A 27 2.92 4.10 4.44
C THR A 27 2.30 4.73 5.68
N GLU A 28 3.14 4.99 6.68
CA GLU A 28 2.72 5.72 7.87
C GLU A 28 2.18 7.11 7.52
N PHE A 29 2.75 7.75 6.49
CA PHE A 29 2.25 9.05 6.01
C PHE A 29 0.78 8.94 5.57
N ALA A 30 0.47 7.94 4.75
CA ALA A 30 -0.91 7.72 4.30
C ALA A 30 -1.83 7.35 5.47
N ALA A 31 -1.35 6.52 6.38
CA ALA A 31 -2.12 6.10 7.54
C ALA A 31 -2.49 7.29 8.44
N ARG A 32 -1.56 8.20 8.65
CA ARG A 32 -1.82 9.40 9.46
C ARG A 32 -2.80 10.35 8.78
N ALA A 33 -2.74 10.45 7.46
CA ALA A 33 -3.67 11.28 6.70
C ALA A 33 -5.09 10.74 6.77
N LEU A 34 -5.25 9.43 6.83
CA LEU A 34 -6.56 8.77 6.97
C LEU A 34 -7.08 8.79 8.39
N ASP A 35 -6.18 8.75 9.38
CA ASP A 35 -6.44 8.65 10.81
C ASP A 35 -6.85 7.23 11.20
N GLU A 36 -8.08 6.81 10.99
CA GLU A 36 -8.52 5.45 11.30
C GLU A 36 -9.33 4.87 10.14
N ALA A 37 -8.86 3.79 9.57
CA ALA A 37 -9.57 3.08 8.51
C ALA A 37 -10.78 2.34 9.09
N VAL A 38 -11.92 2.44 8.40
CA VAL A 38 -13.15 1.77 8.80
C VAL A 38 -13.60 0.74 7.77
N TYR A 39 -13.06 0.79 6.56
CA TYR A 39 -13.37 -0.15 5.50
C TYR A 39 -12.25 -0.20 4.48
N VAL A 40 -11.92 -1.37 3.98
CA VAL A 40 -10.97 -1.55 2.88
C VAL A 40 -11.64 -2.35 1.77
N ASP A 41 -11.41 -1.92 0.53
CA ASP A 41 -11.82 -2.63 -0.67
C ASP A 41 -10.54 -3.01 -1.41
N LEU A 42 -10.16 -4.27 -1.33
CA LEU A 42 -8.91 -4.77 -1.91
C LEU A 42 -9.18 -5.40 -3.27
N PRO A 43 -8.16 -5.43 -4.16
CA PRO A 43 -8.34 -6.09 -5.45
C PRO A 43 -8.58 -7.58 -5.26
N GLU A 44 -9.35 -8.18 -6.17
CA GLU A 44 -9.68 -9.61 -6.10
C GLU A 44 -8.46 -10.47 -6.41
N VAL A 45 -8.36 -11.60 -5.69
CA VAL A 45 -7.35 -12.61 -5.98
C VAL A 45 -7.55 -13.11 -7.42
N GLY A 46 -6.45 -13.17 -8.16
CA GLY A 46 -6.49 -13.58 -9.56
C GLY A 46 -6.67 -12.43 -10.55
N SER A 47 -7.03 -11.24 -10.08
CA SER A 47 -7.16 -10.07 -10.96
C SER A 47 -5.80 -9.48 -11.28
N GLU A 48 -5.74 -8.70 -12.35
CA GLU A 48 -4.53 -7.98 -12.72
C GLU A 48 -4.67 -6.51 -12.33
N VAL A 49 -3.58 -5.95 -11.80
CA VAL A 49 -3.49 -4.54 -11.48
C VAL A 49 -2.41 -3.90 -12.34
N SER A 50 -2.58 -2.60 -12.62
CA SER A 50 -1.64 -1.85 -13.46
C SER A 50 -1.02 -0.72 -12.66
N ALA A 51 0.29 -0.59 -12.75
CA ALA A 51 1.02 0.47 -12.05
C ALA A 51 0.42 1.84 -12.36
N GLY A 52 0.17 2.62 -11.31
CA GLY A 52 -0.41 3.96 -11.45
C GLY A 52 -1.92 4.01 -11.58
N GLN A 53 -2.59 2.86 -11.57
CA GLN A 53 -4.06 2.79 -11.68
C GLN A 53 -4.67 2.41 -10.33
N ALA A 54 -5.84 2.96 -10.06
CA ALA A 54 -6.58 2.59 -8.84
C ALA A 54 -6.98 1.12 -8.90
N CYS A 55 -6.74 0.40 -7.81
CA CYS A 55 -7.08 -1.02 -7.71
C CYS A 55 -7.94 -1.33 -6.50
N GLY A 56 -8.25 -0.35 -5.68
CA GLY A 56 -9.09 -0.52 -4.49
C GLY A 56 -9.25 0.81 -3.78
N GLU A 57 -9.75 0.74 -2.55
CA GLU A 57 -9.99 1.93 -1.73
C GLU A 57 -9.78 1.63 -0.25
N ILE A 58 -9.40 2.66 0.50
CA ILE A 58 -9.46 2.64 1.97
C ILE A 58 -10.38 3.78 2.40
N GLU A 59 -11.38 3.44 3.19
CA GLU A 59 -12.34 4.41 3.70
C GLU A 59 -12.07 4.69 5.16
N SER A 60 -12.03 5.96 5.53
CA SER A 60 -11.95 6.40 6.92
C SER A 60 -13.22 7.16 7.27
N VAL A 61 -13.36 7.54 8.53
CA VAL A 61 -14.55 8.29 8.99
C VAL A 61 -14.72 9.58 8.20
N LYS A 62 -13.62 10.23 7.84
CA LYS A 62 -13.66 11.56 7.22
C LYS A 62 -13.36 11.60 5.73
N SER A 63 -12.85 10.50 5.15
CA SER A 63 -12.48 10.53 3.72
C SER A 63 -12.37 9.13 3.13
N VAL A 64 -12.30 9.08 1.80
CA VAL A 64 -12.03 7.86 1.04
C VAL A 64 -10.78 8.10 0.22
N SER A 65 -9.85 7.15 0.24
CA SER A 65 -8.60 7.23 -0.51
C SER A 65 -8.48 6.04 -1.45
N ASP A 66 -8.11 6.32 -2.71
CA ASP A 66 -7.85 5.24 -3.66
C ASP A 66 -6.57 4.50 -3.30
N LEU A 67 -6.58 3.19 -3.51
CA LEU A 67 -5.36 2.40 -3.54
C LEU A 67 -4.88 2.37 -4.98
N VAL A 68 -3.69 2.90 -5.21
CA VAL A 68 -3.08 2.95 -6.55
C VAL A 68 -1.98 1.90 -6.59
N ALA A 69 -2.02 1.00 -7.56
CA ALA A 69 -1.05 -0.08 -7.63
C ALA A 69 0.37 0.49 -7.87
N PRO A 70 1.36 0.13 -7.03
CA PRO A 70 2.73 0.61 -7.21
C PRO A 70 3.48 -0.15 -8.31
N ALA A 71 2.93 -1.28 -8.76
CA ALA A 71 3.52 -2.13 -9.80
C ALA A 71 2.40 -2.82 -10.55
N SER A 72 2.70 -3.30 -11.76
CA SER A 72 1.76 -4.12 -12.52
C SER A 72 1.97 -5.58 -12.18
N GLY A 73 0.90 -6.34 -12.14
CA GLY A 73 0.99 -7.77 -11.87
C GLY A 73 -0.35 -8.40 -11.51
N LYS A 74 -0.26 -9.64 -11.07
CA LYS A 74 -1.44 -10.42 -10.71
C LYS A 74 -1.54 -10.53 -9.19
N VAL A 75 -2.74 -10.31 -8.66
CA VAL A 75 -2.98 -10.43 -7.22
C VAL A 75 -3.02 -11.90 -6.83
N LEU A 76 -2.14 -12.29 -5.91
CA LEU A 76 -2.01 -13.68 -5.45
C LEU A 76 -2.79 -13.93 -4.16
N ALA A 77 -2.88 -12.95 -3.29
CA ALA A 77 -3.56 -13.08 -2.01
C ALA A 77 -3.95 -11.71 -1.47
N VAL A 78 -4.93 -11.68 -0.58
CA VAL A 78 -5.30 -10.47 0.16
C VAL A 78 -5.20 -10.78 1.65
N ASN A 79 -4.93 -9.75 2.46
CA ASN A 79 -4.81 -9.92 3.90
C ASN A 79 -6.19 -9.88 4.54
N GLN A 80 -6.71 -11.05 4.86
CA GLN A 80 -8.04 -11.17 5.46
C GLN A 80 -8.11 -10.46 6.81
N ASP A 81 -7.02 -10.41 7.56
CA ASP A 81 -6.99 -9.72 8.86
C ASP A 81 -7.34 -8.24 8.73
N VAL A 82 -6.87 -7.59 7.66
CA VAL A 82 -7.18 -6.19 7.40
C VAL A 82 -8.62 -6.01 6.93
N ILE A 83 -9.14 -6.96 6.18
CA ILE A 83 -10.55 -6.93 5.74
C ILE A 83 -11.46 -7.04 6.97
N ASP A 84 -11.13 -7.94 7.88
CA ASP A 84 -11.91 -8.17 9.10
C ASP A 84 -11.76 -7.03 10.11
N ASP A 85 -10.58 -6.42 10.15
CA ASP A 85 -10.27 -5.31 11.06
C ASP A 85 -9.50 -4.22 10.30
N PRO A 86 -10.21 -3.37 9.55
CA PRO A 86 -9.58 -2.32 8.72
C PRO A 86 -8.67 -1.37 9.48
N LYS A 87 -8.90 -1.21 10.78
CA LYS A 87 -8.09 -0.35 11.64
C LYS A 87 -6.62 -0.74 11.64
N LEU A 88 -6.31 -2.02 11.38
CA LEU A 88 -4.93 -2.50 11.31
C LEU A 88 -4.12 -1.74 10.26
N ALA A 89 -4.75 -1.35 9.15
CA ALA A 89 -4.07 -0.64 8.07
C ALA A 89 -3.55 0.74 8.51
N THR A 90 -4.21 1.37 9.48
CA THR A 90 -3.79 2.68 9.98
C THR A 90 -3.07 2.60 11.30
N ASP A 91 -3.30 1.55 12.10
CA ASP A 91 -2.61 1.37 13.39
C ASP A 91 -1.17 0.88 13.19
N ASP A 92 -0.95 0.00 12.22
CA ASP A 92 0.35 -0.61 11.99
C ASP A 92 0.61 -0.79 10.49
N PRO A 93 0.68 0.31 9.73
CA PRO A 93 0.68 0.27 8.28
C PRO A 93 1.87 -0.47 7.66
N HIS A 94 3.02 -0.50 8.34
CA HIS A 94 4.20 -1.16 7.79
C HIS A 94 4.19 -2.67 8.00
N GLU A 95 3.38 -3.17 8.94
CA GLU A 95 3.18 -4.60 9.16
C GLU A 95 1.88 -5.11 8.52
N ALA A 96 0.88 -4.24 8.39
CA ALA A 96 -0.42 -4.60 7.84
C ALA A 96 -0.39 -4.55 6.32
N TRP A 97 0.15 -5.60 5.72
CA TRP A 97 0.13 -5.70 4.25
C TRP A 97 -1.32 -5.85 3.76
N LEU A 98 -1.58 -5.36 2.56
CA LEU A 98 -2.93 -5.37 1.99
C LEU A 98 -3.11 -6.52 1.01
N TYR A 99 -2.20 -6.70 0.06
CA TYR A 99 -2.28 -7.78 -0.91
C TYR A 99 -0.89 -8.22 -1.35
N GLU A 100 -0.81 -9.46 -1.87
CA GLU A 100 0.41 -10.01 -2.47
C GLU A 100 0.27 -9.97 -3.98
N ILE A 101 1.36 -9.70 -4.67
CA ILE A 101 1.35 -9.51 -6.11
C ILE A 101 2.49 -10.29 -6.75
N GLU A 102 2.20 -10.91 -7.91
CA GLU A 102 3.22 -11.44 -8.81
C GLU A 102 3.53 -10.32 -9.80
N VAL A 103 4.67 -9.69 -9.64
CA VAL A 103 5.03 -8.49 -10.40
C VAL A 103 5.40 -8.86 -11.83
N THR A 104 4.76 -8.20 -12.80
CA THR A 104 5.09 -8.32 -14.23
C THR A 104 5.82 -7.09 -14.73
N GLU A 105 5.60 -5.94 -14.11
CA GLU A 105 6.28 -4.69 -14.44
C GLU A 105 6.45 -3.86 -13.19
N LEU A 106 7.69 -3.49 -12.87
CA LEU A 106 8.02 -2.66 -11.73
C LEU A 106 8.55 -1.32 -12.23
N PRO A 107 7.78 -0.23 -12.09
CA PRO A 107 8.29 1.09 -12.46
C PRO A 107 9.38 1.54 -11.51
N GLU A 108 10.04 2.63 -11.84
CA GLU A 108 11.02 3.22 -10.94
C GLU A 108 10.32 3.78 -9.71
N LEU A 109 10.70 3.28 -8.54
CA LEU A 109 10.14 3.70 -7.26
C LEU A 109 11.24 4.28 -6.38
N MET A 110 10.84 4.90 -5.27
CA MET A 110 11.76 5.52 -4.33
C MET A 110 12.24 4.51 -3.29
N ASP A 111 13.50 4.63 -2.86
CA ASP A 111 13.96 3.93 -1.67
C ASP A 111 13.46 4.69 -0.42
N SER A 112 13.78 4.19 0.76
CA SER A 112 13.31 4.80 2.02
C SER A 112 13.79 6.24 2.19
N ALA A 113 15.04 6.53 1.84
CA ALA A 113 15.60 7.87 1.99
C ALA A 113 14.96 8.87 1.02
N ALA A 114 14.78 8.47 -0.24
CA ALA A 114 14.13 9.32 -1.24
C ALA A 114 12.68 9.58 -0.90
N TYR A 115 11.98 8.54 -0.44
CA TYR A 115 10.59 8.67 -0.05
C TYR A 115 10.43 9.58 1.19
N GLU A 116 11.31 9.43 2.18
CA GLU A 116 11.26 10.27 3.37
C GLU A 116 11.37 11.76 2.99
N ALA A 117 12.30 12.11 2.09
CA ALA A 117 12.43 13.47 1.61
C ALA A 117 11.19 13.94 0.86
N PHE A 118 10.62 13.07 0.03
CA PHE A 118 9.40 13.35 -0.71
C PHE A 118 8.22 13.60 0.24
N ALA A 119 8.06 12.76 1.25
CA ALA A 119 6.95 12.86 2.21
C ALA A 119 7.04 14.13 3.06
N GLN A 120 8.25 14.61 3.36
CA GLN A 120 8.44 15.85 4.12
C GLN A 120 7.97 17.07 3.35
N GLU A 121 7.95 17.00 2.02
CA GLU A 121 7.51 18.10 1.17
C GLU A 121 6.02 18.02 0.80
N ALA A 122 5.38 16.92 1.15
CA ALA A 122 3.99 16.68 0.80
C ALA A 122 3.00 17.41 1.73
#